data_efc47b75f4ed4f7246b67fae09b8f425
#
_entry.id   efc47b75f4ed4f7246b67fae09b8f425
#
_cell.length_a   1.000
_cell.length_b   1.000
_cell.length_c   1.000
_cell.angle_alpha   90.00
_cell.angle_beta   90.00
_cell.angle_gamma   90.00
#
_symmetry.space_group_name_H-M   'P 1'
#
loop_
_entity.id
_entity.type
_entity.pdbx_description
1 polymer ?
#
loop_
_entity_poly.entity_id
_entity_poly.type
_entity_poly.pdbx_seq_one_letter_code
_entity_poly.pdbx_strand_id
1 'polypeptide(L)'
;MAFFFFFFFNKTETTEKVLQRILECKPETLLLAQDGPRQGNQYDQNAVPECREKVEKLIEKIDWPCEIYRNYSEINMSCDPREFSAISWAFQIVDKLIILEDDCLCSDSFFPYMEELLIRYEYDERISMICGMERFGKNPYCNDSYYFTQACSGWGWGTWKRCWDDVEEISKDYDYLDDKNFMQILNYYIKNCCIRVYSNYIVESQLNREYNRKTRMIQSWEFAMSTSMVLKSRLAINPTVNLVKNVGVVEGATHSGNDIRLIPHRYRRIFELENYELEFPLSHPKYMIRDVQYEQMHDR
;
A
#
# COMPACT_ATOMS: atom_id res chain seq x y z
N MET A 1 7.76 -13.67 12.49
CA MET A 1 6.90 -12.77 13.26
C MET A 1 6.34 -11.72 12.33
N ALA A 2 5.09 -11.85 11.95
CA ALA A 2 4.45 -10.88 11.08
C ALA A 2 3.60 -9.93 11.91
N PHE A 3 3.79 -8.63 11.69
CA PHE A 3 2.98 -7.56 12.25
C PHE A 3 2.01 -7.12 11.18
N PHE A 4 0.72 -7.37 11.39
CA PHE A 4 -0.31 -7.02 10.42
C PHE A 4 -0.98 -5.72 10.81
N PHE A 5 -1.07 -4.81 9.84
CA PHE A 5 -1.89 -3.63 9.91
C PHE A 5 -3.07 -3.79 8.94
N PHE A 6 -4.28 -3.70 9.47
CA PHE A 6 -5.50 -3.85 8.72
C PHE A 6 -6.33 -2.58 8.79
N PHE A 7 -6.47 -1.92 7.65
CA PHE A 7 -7.30 -0.74 7.48
C PHE A 7 -8.64 -1.12 6.86
N PHE A 8 -9.74 -0.69 7.47
CA PHE A 8 -11.08 -0.98 6.98
C PHE A 8 -12.01 0.22 7.19
N PHE A 9 -13.14 0.25 6.49
CA PHE A 9 -14.06 1.38 6.58
C PHE A 9 -15.51 0.94 6.74
N ASN A 10 -16.26 0.73 5.64
CA ASN A 10 -17.70 0.52 5.63
C ASN A 10 -18.16 -0.65 4.73
N LYS A 11 -17.23 -1.49 4.28
CA LYS A 11 -17.51 -2.62 3.38
C LYS A 11 -17.53 -3.94 4.16
N THR A 12 -18.59 -4.20 4.92
CA THR A 12 -18.66 -5.31 5.88
C THR A 12 -18.28 -6.67 5.30
N GLU A 13 -18.76 -7.02 4.08
CA GLU A 13 -18.49 -8.32 3.47
C GLU A 13 -17.03 -8.53 3.04
N THR A 14 -16.44 -7.50 2.40
CA THR A 14 -15.04 -7.59 1.96
C THR A 14 -14.09 -7.53 3.16
N THR A 15 -14.38 -6.67 4.14
CA THR A 15 -13.67 -6.59 5.42
C THR A 15 -13.63 -7.95 6.12
N GLU A 16 -14.77 -8.65 6.21
CA GLU A 16 -14.83 -9.98 6.82
C GLU A 16 -13.92 -10.97 6.10
N LYS A 17 -13.99 -11.01 4.76
CA LYS A 17 -13.19 -11.93 3.94
C LYS A 17 -11.68 -11.67 4.10
N VAL A 18 -11.26 -10.41 4.02
CA VAL A 18 -9.83 -10.06 4.14
C VAL A 18 -9.33 -10.35 5.56
N LEU A 19 -10.09 -9.96 6.59
CA LEU A 19 -9.69 -10.23 7.98
C LEU A 19 -9.60 -11.73 8.26
N GLN A 20 -10.51 -12.56 7.74
CA GLN A 20 -10.43 -14.02 7.88
C GLN A 20 -9.13 -14.56 7.28
N ARG A 21 -8.70 -14.07 6.12
CA ARG A 21 -7.41 -14.44 5.51
C ARG A 21 -6.22 -14.06 6.40
N ILE A 22 -6.26 -12.88 7.03
CA ILE A 22 -5.22 -12.48 7.99
C ILE A 22 -5.20 -13.41 9.20
N LEU A 23 -6.37 -13.75 9.76
CA LEU A 23 -6.49 -14.59 10.95
C LEU A 23 -6.07 -16.05 10.71
N GLU A 24 -6.21 -16.57 9.49
CA GLU A 24 -5.70 -17.90 9.11
C GLU A 24 -4.18 -18.02 9.28
N CYS A 25 -3.45 -16.91 9.16
CA CYS A 25 -2.00 -16.85 9.38
C CYS A 25 -1.60 -16.80 10.85
N LYS A 26 -2.58 -16.74 11.78
CA LYS A 26 -2.36 -16.65 13.22
C LYS A 26 -1.34 -15.57 13.63
N PRO A 27 -1.60 -14.29 13.31
CA PRO A 27 -0.67 -13.21 13.62
C PRO A 27 -0.39 -13.13 15.13
N GLU A 28 0.85 -12.79 15.48
CA GLU A 28 1.22 -12.48 16.89
C GLU A 28 0.82 -11.06 17.26
N THR A 29 0.72 -10.17 16.27
CA THR A 29 0.30 -8.78 16.47
C THR A 29 -0.60 -8.33 15.34
N LEU A 30 -1.74 -7.77 15.69
CA LEU A 30 -2.72 -7.22 14.76
C LEU A 30 -3.07 -5.78 15.15
N LEU A 31 -2.80 -4.86 14.23
CA LEU A 31 -3.14 -3.46 14.39
C LEU A 31 -4.33 -3.14 13.50
N LEU A 32 -5.41 -2.65 14.08
CA LEU A 32 -6.67 -2.37 13.43
C LEU A 32 -6.89 -0.86 13.33
N ALA A 33 -7.21 -0.35 12.16
CA ALA A 33 -7.57 1.05 11.96
C ALA A 33 -8.86 1.19 11.18
N GLN A 34 -9.73 2.11 11.61
CA GLN A 34 -10.99 2.43 10.92
C GLN A 34 -11.23 3.93 10.94
N ASP A 35 -11.70 4.48 9.82
CA ASP A 35 -12.15 5.87 9.77
C ASP A 35 -13.59 6.01 10.27
N GLY A 36 -13.96 7.22 10.70
CA GLY A 36 -15.33 7.56 11.09
C GLY A 36 -16.27 7.72 9.88
N PRO A 37 -17.59 7.73 10.09
CA PRO A 37 -18.56 7.92 9.02
C PRO A 37 -18.47 9.32 8.41
N ARG A 38 -18.61 9.42 7.08
CA ARG A 38 -18.66 10.71 6.37
C ARG A 38 -19.86 11.51 6.84
N GLN A 39 -19.65 12.78 7.13
CA GLN A 39 -20.67 13.65 7.66
C GLN A 39 -21.89 13.72 6.71
N GLY A 40 -23.09 13.48 7.25
CA GLY A 40 -24.34 13.50 6.48
C GLY A 40 -24.58 12.30 5.58
N ASN A 41 -23.68 11.32 5.56
CA ASN A 41 -23.85 10.08 4.81
C ASN A 41 -24.58 9.03 5.66
N GLN A 42 -25.87 8.81 5.39
CA GLN A 42 -26.70 7.86 6.14
C GLN A 42 -26.24 6.41 6.00
N TYR A 43 -25.68 6.04 4.84
CA TYR A 43 -25.12 4.70 4.63
C TYR A 43 -23.94 4.46 5.58
N ASP A 44 -22.98 5.40 5.63
CA ASP A 44 -21.82 5.26 6.51
C ASP A 44 -22.19 5.23 8.00
N GLN A 45 -23.21 5.99 8.40
CA GLN A 45 -23.66 6.00 9.80
C GLN A 45 -24.14 4.63 10.29
N ASN A 46 -24.60 3.78 9.38
CA ASN A 46 -24.98 2.40 9.67
C ASN A 46 -23.85 1.42 9.41
N ALA A 47 -23.20 1.52 8.23
CA ALA A 47 -22.23 0.55 7.76
C ALA A 47 -20.90 0.60 8.55
N VAL A 48 -20.44 1.78 8.99
CA VAL A 48 -19.17 1.90 9.75
C VAL A 48 -19.26 1.19 11.11
N PRO A 49 -20.30 1.42 11.95
CA PRO A 49 -20.47 0.67 13.20
C PRO A 49 -20.69 -0.83 12.98
N GLU A 50 -21.49 -1.22 11.97
CA GLU A 50 -21.73 -2.62 11.64
C GLU A 50 -20.43 -3.33 11.25
N CYS A 51 -19.60 -2.69 10.41
CA CYS A 51 -18.31 -3.21 10.00
C CYS A 51 -17.37 -3.40 11.21
N ARG A 52 -17.33 -2.40 12.13
CA ARG A 52 -16.55 -2.49 13.38
C ARG A 52 -17.02 -3.65 14.24
N GLU A 53 -18.33 -3.78 14.45
CA GLU A 53 -18.90 -4.88 15.24
C GLU A 53 -18.53 -6.25 14.65
N LYS A 54 -18.55 -6.37 13.32
CA LYS A 54 -18.17 -7.61 12.63
C LYS A 54 -16.70 -7.94 12.83
N VAL A 55 -15.81 -6.96 12.73
CA VAL A 55 -14.38 -7.09 13.01
C VAL A 55 -14.16 -7.58 14.45
N GLU A 56 -14.78 -6.93 15.44
CA GLU A 56 -14.63 -7.31 16.85
C GLU A 56 -15.13 -8.73 17.12
N LYS A 57 -16.25 -9.15 16.53
CA LYS A 57 -16.75 -10.54 16.63
C LYS A 57 -15.80 -11.58 16.03
N LEU A 58 -15.01 -11.22 15.03
CA LEU A 58 -13.97 -12.11 14.50
C LEU A 58 -12.76 -12.16 15.44
N ILE A 59 -12.37 -11.03 16.00
CA ILE A 59 -11.27 -10.91 16.96
C ILE A 59 -11.54 -11.72 18.23
N GLU A 60 -12.77 -11.72 18.75
CA GLU A 60 -13.18 -12.50 19.92
C GLU A 60 -12.98 -14.03 19.73
N LYS A 61 -12.87 -14.51 18.50
CA LYS A 61 -12.65 -15.94 18.18
C LYS A 61 -11.18 -16.34 18.16
N ILE A 62 -10.24 -15.40 18.34
CA ILE A 62 -8.82 -15.69 18.37
C ILE A 62 -8.51 -16.55 19.60
N ASP A 63 -7.98 -17.76 19.36
CA ASP A 63 -7.64 -18.75 20.37
C ASP A 63 -6.13 -18.99 20.53
N TRP A 64 -5.33 -18.09 19.98
CA TRP A 64 -3.86 -18.09 20.10
C TRP A 64 -3.35 -16.76 20.69
N PRO A 65 -2.10 -16.71 21.20
CA PRO A 65 -1.51 -15.46 21.66
C PRO A 65 -1.41 -14.45 20.52
N CYS A 66 -2.14 -13.32 20.66
CA CYS A 66 -2.15 -12.24 19.69
C CYS A 66 -2.32 -10.89 20.41
N GLU A 67 -1.38 -9.97 20.20
CA GLU A 67 -1.52 -8.60 20.68
C GLU A 67 -2.37 -7.80 19.70
N ILE A 68 -3.44 -7.18 20.17
CA ILE A 68 -4.40 -6.47 19.31
C ILE A 68 -4.48 -5.01 19.69
N TYR A 69 -4.08 -4.15 18.77
CA TYR A 69 -4.13 -2.70 18.91
C TYR A 69 -5.24 -2.10 18.04
N ARG A 70 -5.94 -1.10 18.55
CA ARG A 70 -7.08 -0.47 17.89
C ARG A 70 -6.89 1.02 17.76
N ASN A 71 -7.12 1.55 16.55
CA ASN A 71 -7.12 2.96 16.23
C ASN A 71 -8.39 3.27 15.42
N TYR A 72 -9.49 3.50 16.12
CA TYR A 72 -10.78 3.81 15.52
C TYR A 72 -11.08 5.30 15.65
N SER A 73 -11.42 5.95 14.54
CA SER A 73 -11.83 7.35 14.52
C SER A 73 -13.34 7.48 14.65
N GLU A 74 -13.80 8.48 15.38
CA GLU A 74 -15.21 8.85 15.44
C GLU A 74 -15.59 9.89 14.37
N ILE A 75 -14.59 10.56 13.78
CA ILE A 75 -14.76 11.53 12.70
C ILE A 75 -14.11 11.01 11.43
N ASN A 76 -14.69 11.34 10.28
CA ASN A 76 -14.10 11.00 8.99
C ASN A 76 -12.96 11.96 8.67
N MET A 77 -11.77 11.40 8.47
CA MET A 77 -10.56 12.13 8.11
C MET A 77 -10.29 12.12 6.60
N SER A 78 -11.08 11.41 5.83
CA SER A 78 -10.84 11.03 4.43
C SER A 78 -9.74 9.97 4.26
N CYS A 79 -9.73 9.28 3.12
CA CYS A 79 -8.88 8.13 2.85
C CYS A 79 -7.40 8.40 3.14
N ASP A 80 -6.76 9.24 2.34
CA ASP A 80 -5.31 9.48 2.43
C ASP A 80 -4.84 10.01 3.81
N PRO A 81 -5.44 11.06 4.40
CA PRO A 81 -5.02 11.53 5.71
C PRO A 81 -5.23 10.48 6.81
N ARG A 82 -6.29 9.67 6.69
CA ARG A 82 -6.58 8.63 7.68
C ARG A 82 -5.59 7.48 7.61
N GLU A 83 -5.32 6.98 6.40
CA GLU A 83 -4.31 5.93 6.18
C GLU A 83 -2.93 6.38 6.65
N PHE A 84 -2.49 7.56 6.24
CA PHE A 84 -1.21 8.11 6.66
C PHE A 84 -1.09 8.17 8.19
N SER A 85 -2.09 8.75 8.87
CA SER A 85 -2.06 8.89 10.33
C SER A 85 -2.09 7.53 11.04
N ALA A 86 -2.81 6.57 10.48
CA ALA A 86 -2.94 5.24 11.06
C ALA A 86 -1.66 4.40 10.87
N ILE A 87 -1.00 4.49 9.72
CA ILE A 87 0.30 3.84 9.49
C ILE A 87 1.37 4.48 10.38
N SER A 88 1.39 5.81 10.49
CA SER A 88 2.29 6.52 11.43
C SER A 88 2.10 6.10 12.87
N TRP A 89 0.84 5.91 13.29
CA TRP A 89 0.54 5.37 14.62
C TRP A 89 1.05 3.92 14.77
N ALA A 90 0.85 3.08 13.78
CA ALA A 90 1.30 1.69 13.82
C ALA A 90 2.82 1.57 13.98
N PHE A 91 3.58 2.44 13.31
CA PHE A 91 5.04 2.50 13.44
C PHE A 91 5.56 3.11 14.76
N GLN A 92 4.68 3.58 15.65
CA GLN A 92 5.04 3.86 17.05
C GLN A 92 5.03 2.60 17.92
N ILE A 93 4.47 1.49 17.41
CA ILE A 93 4.29 0.23 18.14
C ILE A 93 5.25 -0.84 17.60
N VAL A 94 5.46 -0.89 16.28
CA VAL A 94 6.27 -1.93 15.63
C VAL A 94 7.23 -1.32 14.58
N ASP A 95 8.28 -2.08 14.21
CA ASP A 95 9.32 -1.58 13.28
C ASP A 95 9.11 -2.03 11.82
N LYS A 96 8.21 -2.96 11.56
CA LYS A 96 7.85 -3.43 10.22
C LYS A 96 6.39 -3.84 10.18
N LEU A 97 5.75 -3.70 9.02
CA LEU A 97 4.33 -3.97 8.84
C LEU A 97 4.07 -4.69 7.52
N ILE A 98 3.08 -5.58 7.55
CA ILE A 98 2.30 -6.00 6.38
C ILE A 98 0.99 -5.23 6.44
N ILE A 99 0.68 -4.47 5.40
CA ILE A 99 -0.43 -3.51 5.36
C ILE A 99 -1.45 -3.98 4.35
N LEU A 100 -2.69 -4.15 4.81
CA LEU A 100 -3.84 -4.58 4.02
C LEU A 100 -5.03 -3.66 4.24
N GLU A 101 -5.75 -3.40 3.15
CA GLU A 101 -7.04 -2.72 3.14
C GLU A 101 -8.19 -3.72 3.06
N ASP A 102 -9.41 -3.27 3.36
CA ASP A 102 -10.63 -4.11 3.44
C ASP A 102 -11.09 -4.70 2.10
N ASP A 103 -10.40 -4.40 1.02
CA ASP A 103 -10.66 -4.93 -0.32
C ASP A 103 -9.45 -5.64 -0.96
N CYS A 104 -8.37 -5.82 -0.23
CA CYS A 104 -7.16 -6.48 -0.67
C CYS A 104 -7.20 -7.98 -0.32
N LEU A 105 -7.81 -8.81 -1.19
CA LEU A 105 -7.89 -10.25 -0.99
C LEU A 105 -6.62 -10.94 -1.47
N CYS A 106 -5.85 -11.50 -0.52
CA CYS A 106 -4.55 -12.11 -0.78
C CYS A 106 -4.62 -13.60 -1.12
N SER A 107 -3.67 -14.08 -1.94
CA SER A 107 -3.38 -15.50 -2.13
C SER A 107 -2.70 -16.13 -0.90
N ASP A 108 -2.61 -17.45 -0.84
CA ASP A 108 -1.95 -18.14 0.28
C ASP A 108 -0.46 -17.81 0.37
N SER A 109 0.21 -17.70 -0.75
CA SER A 109 1.63 -17.39 -0.83
C SER A 109 1.99 -15.92 -0.53
N PHE A 110 1.02 -15.01 -0.48
CA PHE A 110 1.26 -13.61 -0.11
C PHE A 110 1.91 -13.47 1.26
N PHE A 111 1.40 -14.18 2.26
CA PHE A 111 1.83 -14.01 3.64
C PHE A 111 3.27 -14.51 3.87
N PRO A 112 3.63 -15.76 3.50
CA PRO A 112 5.02 -16.21 3.65
C PRO A 112 6.00 -15.43 2.75
N TYR A 113 5.57 -14.96 1.58
CA TYR A 113 6.35 -14.06 0.72
C TYR A 113 6.69 -12.75 1.44
N MET A 114 5.70 -12.08 2.02
CA MET A 114 5.89 -10.84 2.76
C MET A 114 6.80 -11.03 3.98
N GLU A 115 6.55 -12.07 4.76
CA GLU A 115 7.31 -12.36 5.98
C GLU A 115 8.78 -12.63 5.67
N GLU A 116 9.07 -13.48 4.69
CA GLU A 116 10.43 -13.81 4.28
C GLU A 116 11.20 -12.58 3.79
N LEU A 117 10.57 -11.75 2.95
CA LEU A 117 11.24 -10.59 2.37
C LEU A 117 11.37 -9.43 3.35
N LEU A 118 10.43 -9.24 4.27
CA LEU A 118 10.56 -8.26 5.35
C LEU A 118 11.73 -8.59 6.29
N ILE A 119 12.01 -9.88 6.52
CA ILE A 119 13.17 -10.32 7.29
C ILE A 119 14.45 -10.17 6.45
N ARG A 120 14.42 -10.63 5.20
CA ARG A 120 15.59 -10.66 4.33
C ARG A 120 16.17 -9.27 4.05
N TYR A 121 15.30 -8.27 3.86
CA TYR A 121 15.68 -6.91 3.49
C TYR A 121 15.56 -5.90 4.64
N GLU A 122 15.43 -6.36 5.87
CA GLU A 122 15.23 -5.50 7.05
C GLU A 122 16.27 -4.37 7.16
N TYR A 123 17.53 -4.68 6.87
CA TYR A 123 18.66 -3.74 6.98
C TYR A 123 19.19 -3.28 5.62
N ASP A 124 18.52 -3.64 4.53
CA ASP A 124 18.96 -3.21 3.20
C ASP A 124 18.35 -1.83 2.84
N GLU A 125 19.16 -0.79 3.00
CA GLU A 125 18.77 0.59 2.75
C GLU A 125 18.37 0.89 1.29
N ARG A 126 18.63 -0.02 0.37
CA ARG A 126 18.24 0.12 -1.04
C ARG A 126 16.78 -0.23 -1.29
N ILE A 127 16.09 -0.87 -0.33
CA ILE A 127 14.70 -1.30 -0.45
C ILE A 127 13.81 -0.49 0.47
N SER A 128 12.72 0.06 -0.09
CA SER A 128 11.70 0.79 0.65
C SER A 128 10.42 0.01 0.87
N MET A 129 10.04 -0.85 -0.07
CA MET A 129 8.69 -1.42 -0.09
C MET A 129 8.70 -2.80 -0.73
N ILE A 130 7.86 -3.68 -0.20
CA ILE A 130 7.53 -4.98 -0.80
C ILE A 130 6.06 -4.92 -1.22
N CYS A 131 5.77 -5.13 -2.50
CA CYS A 131 4.42 -5.11 -3.04
C CYS A 131 3.86 -6.53 -3.15
N GLY A 132 2.56 -6.69 -2.98
CA GLY A 132 1.86 -7.95 -3.24
C GLY A 132 1.21 -8.00 -4.63
N MET A 133 0.96 -6.83 -5.21
CA MET A 133 0.32 -6.72 -6.51
C MET A 133 1.35 -6.77 -7.64
N GLU A 134 1.08 -7.62 -8.63
CA GLU A 134 1.72 -7.62 -9.94
C GLU A 134 0.74 -7.07 -10.98
N ARG A 135 1.02 -5.89 -11.53
CA ARG A 135 0.08 -5.03 -12.26
C ARG A 135 -0.45 -5.60 -13.59
N PHE A 136 0.28 -6.57 -14.18
CA PHE A 136 -0.12 -7.25 -15.42
C PHE A 136 -0.57 -8.69 -15.20
N GLY A 137 -0.63 -9.13 -13.92
CA GLY A 137 -0.95 -10.47 -13.48
C GLY A 137 0.29 -11.37 -13.42
N LYS A 138 1.23 -11.24 -14.35
CA LYS A 138 2.51 -11.97 -14.37
C LYS A 138 3.59 -11.16 -15.08
N ASN A 139 4.80 -11.16 -14.53
CA ASN A 139 5.99 -10.67 -15.21
C ASN A 139 6.64 -11.80 -16.04
N PRO A 140 6.56 -11.76 -17.39
CA PRO A 140 7.09 -12.82 -18.23
C PRO A 140 8.62 -12.77 -18.41
N TYR A 141 9.29 -11.76 -17.88
CA TYR A 141 10.73 -11.53 -18.10
C TYR A 141 11.58 -11.96 -16.92
N CYS A 142 10.99 -12.27 -15.77
CA CYS A 142 11.69 -12.69 -14.57
C CYS A 142 11.39 -14.16 -14.27
N ASN A 143 12.45 -14.95 -14.02
CA ASN A 143 12.34 -16.35 -13.63
C ASN A 143 12.47 -16.58 -12.13
N ASP A 144 12.81 -15.53 -11.38
CA ASP A 144 12.83 -15.56 -9.91
C ASP A 144 11.43 -15.32 -9.33
N SER A 145 11.27 -15.48 -8.03
CA SER A 145 9.96 -15.27 -7.39
C SER A 145 9.55 -13.80 -7.32
N TYR A 146 10.50 -12.88 -7.51
CA TYR A 146 10.28 -11.43 -7.45
C TYR A 146 11.36 -10.68 -8.22
N TYR A 147 11.16 -9.39 -8.44
CA TYR A 147 12.09 -8.48 -9.13
C TYR A 147 12.13 -7.11 -8.46
N PHE A 148 13.15 -6.31 -8.81
CA PHE A 148 13.34 -4.97 -8.26
C PHE A 148 12.88 -3.90 -9.25
N THR A 149 12.18 -2.90 -8.75
CA THR A 149 11.56 -1.85 -9.57
C THR A 149 11.43 -0.55 -8.78
N GLN A 150 11.18 0.56 -9.45
CA GLN A 150 10.65 1.76 -8.82
C GLN A 150 9.12 1.88 -8.96
N ALA A 151 8.47 0.93 -9.65
CA ALA A 151 7.01 0.86 -9.72
C ALA A 151 6.48 0.12 -8.51
N CYS A 152 5.76 0.81 -7.64
CA CYS A 152 5.12 0.22 -6.46
C CYS A 152 3.58 0.22 -6.57
N SER A 153 2.94 -0.54 -5.71
CA SER A 153 1.49 -0.58 -5.55
C SER A 153 1.13 -0.69 -4.08
N GLY A 154 0.13 0.08 -3.64
CA GLY A 154 -0.39 0.07 -2.28
C GLY A 154 -1.35 -1.09 -1.95
N TRP A 155 -1.74 -1.92 -2.92
CA TRP A 155 -2.64 -3.03 -2.66
C TRP A 155 -1.89 -4.24 -2.08
N GLY A 156 -2.00 -4.41 -0.76
CA GLY A 156 -1.28 -5.42 -0.01
C GLY A 156 0.24 -5.25 -0.12
N TRP A 157 0.85 -4.66 0.87
CA TRP A 157 2.26 -4.30 0.83
C TRP A 157 2.93 -4.39 2.19
N GLY A 158 4.24 -4.39 2.19
CA GLY A 158 5.04 -4.40 3.42
C GLY A 158 6.14 -3.36 3.37
N THR A 159 6.49 -2.82 4.55
CA THR A 159 7.57 -1.83 4.70
C THR A 159 8.08 -1.81 6.14
N TRP A 160 9.09 -0.99 6.38
CA TRP A 160 9.76 -0.79 7.67
C TRP A 160 9.61 0.64 8.16
N LYS A 161 9.69 0.80 9.46
CA LYS A 161 9.65 2.12 10.11
C LYS A 161 10.68 3.09 9.50
N ARG A 162 11.93 2.63 9.26
CA ARG A 162 12.98 3.45 8.61
C ARG A 162 12.55 4.07 7.30
N CYS A 163 11.73 3.37 6.51
CA CYS A 163 11.23 3.89 5.23
C CYS A 163 10.03 4.82 5.43
N TRP A 164 9.19 4.52 6.42
CA TRP A 164 8.05 5.37 6.76
C TRP A 164 8.49 6.70 7.38
N ASP A 165 9.55 6.69 8.18
CA ASP A 165 10.15 7.94 8.71
C ASP A 165 10.56 8.89 7.57
N ASP A 166 11.12 8.37 6.47
CA ASP A 166 11.42 9.18 5.27
C ASP A 166 10.15 9.69 4.57
N VAL A 167 9.07 8.89 4.53
CA VAL A 167 7.76 9.33 4.01
C VAL A 167 7.19 10.47 4.84
N GLU A 168 7.28 10.38 6.16
CA GLU A 168 6.84 11.43 7.07
C GLU A 168 7.68 12.71 6.92
N GLU A 169 9.00 12.58 6.78
CA GLU A 169 9.91 13.70 6.55
C GLU A 169 9.53 14.45 5.28
N ILE A 170 9.43 13.74 4.16
CA ILE A 170 9.09 14.31 2.85
C ILE A 170 7.69 14.93 2.84
N SER A 171 6.74 14.36 3.56
CA SER A 171 5.39 14.89 3.68
C SER A 171 5.30 16.20 4.45
N LYS A 172 6.31 16.49 5.29
CA LYS A 172 6.39 17.72 6.11
C LYS A 172 7.27 18.78 5.48
N ASP A 173 8.33 18.35 4.78
CA ASP A 173 9.34 19.22 4.20
C ASP A 173 9.40 19.10 2.68
N TYR A 174 9.07 20.20 2.01
CA TYR A 174 9.13 20.33 0.55
C TYR A 174 10.29 21.25 0.11
N ASP A 175 11.29 21.50 0.96
CA ASP A 175 12.36 22.45 0.68
C ASP A 175 13.24 22.04 -0.50
N TYR A 176 13.33 20.72 -0.79
CA TYR A 176 13.98 20.21 -1.99
C TYR A 176 13.38 20.79 -3.29
N LEU A 177 12.12 21.24 -3.29
CA LEU A 177 11.47 21.88 -4.44
C LEU A 177 11.94 23.32 -4.68
N ASP A 178 12.58 23.93 -3.70
CA ASP A 178 13.14 25.30 -3.79
C ASP A 178 14.58 25.30 -4.29
N ASP A 179 15.27 24.16 -4.23
CA ASP A 179 16.62 24.02 -4.79
C ASP A 179 16.55 23.90 -6.32
N LYS A 180 16.86 25.00 -7.01
CA LYS A 180 16.82 25.06 -8.48
C LYS A 180 17.77 24.08 -9.17
N ASN A 181 18.95 23.83 -8.59
CA ASN A 181 19.93 22.93 -9.16
C ASN A 181 19.45 21.48 -8.99
N PHE A 182 18.99 21.14 -7.80
CA PHE A 182 18.42 19.83 -7.54
C PHE A 182 17.19 19.57 -8.42
N MET A 183 16.27 20.52 -8.53
CA MET A 183 15.09 20.40 -9.38
C MET A 183 15.44 20.21 -10.86
N GLN A 184 16.53 20.81 -11.35
CA GLN A 184 17.00 20.56 -12.71
C GLN A 184 17.44 19.11 -12.91
N ILE A 185 18.17 18.54 -11.95
CA ILE A 185 18.61 17.14 -11.96
C ILE A 185 17.39 16.21 -11.84
N LEU A 186 16.50 16.48 -10.92
CA LEU A 186 15.29 15.68 -10.68
C LEU A 186 14.38 15.65 -11.92
N ASN A 187 14.12 16.80 -12.54
CA ASN A 187 13.31 16.88 -13.75
C ASN A 187 13.93 16.09 -14.92
N TYR A 188 15.27 16.15 -15.06
CA TYR A 188 15.95 15.33 -16.06
C TYR A 188 15.83 13.83 -15.76
N TYR A 189 16.02 13.44 -14.51
CA TYR A 189 15.88 12.06 -14.06
C TYR A 189 14.45 11.53 -14.32
N ILE A 190 13.43 12.27 -13.89
CA ILE A 190 12.01 11.92 -14.10
C ILE A 190 11.71 11.71 -15.59
N LYS A 191 12.15 12.65 -16.42
CA LYS A 191 11.90 12.61 -17.86
C LYS A 191 12.54 11.42 -18.56
N ASN A 192 13.71 10.96 -18.09
CA ASN A 192 14.52 9.98 -18.81
C ASN A 192 14.58 8.60 -18.14
N CYS A 193 14.34 8.51 -16.85
CA CYS A 193 14.56 7.30 -16.07
C CYS A 193 13.34 6.84 -15.26
N CYS A 194 12.35 7.72 -15.04
CA CYS A 194 11.15 7.36 -14.30
C CYS A 194 10.01 6.95 -15.24
N ILE A 195 9.16 6.10 -14.72
CA ILE A 195 7.89 5.77 -15.35
C ILE A 195 7.00 7.02 -15.32
N ARG A 196 6.19 7.19 -16.34
CA ARG A 196 5.28 8.33 -16.50
C ARG A 196 4.35 8.55 -15.31
N VAL A 197 3.91 7.49 -14.66
CA VAL A 197 3.06 7.55 -13.45
C VAL A 197 3.77 8.30 -12.32
N TYR A 198 5.06 8.04 -12.09
CA TYR A 198 5.84 8.71 -11.03
C TYR A 198 6.17 10.17 -11.38
N SER A 199 6.36 10.47 -12.65
CA SER A 199 6.52 11.86 -13.06
C SER A 199 5.28 12.68 -12.72
N ASN A 200 4.10 12.10 -12.85
CA ASN A 200 2.85 12.74 -12.45
C ASN A 200 2.77 12.94 -10.94
N TYR A 201 3.16 11.97 -10.12
CA TYR A 201 3.15 12.08 -8.65
C TYR A 201 4.05 13.22 -8.16
N ILE A 202 5.26 13.33 -8.69
CA ILE A 202 6.17 14.42 -8.33
C ILE A 202 5.61 15.77 -8.80
N VAL A 203 5.06 15.85 -10.00
CA VAL A 203 4.41 17.07 -10.51
C VAL A 203 3.20 17.45 -9.65
N GLU A 204 2.37 16.51 -9.27
CA GLU A 204 1.22 16.76 -8.40
C GLU A 204 1.66 17.19 -7.00
N SER A 205 2.70 16.59 -6.44
CA SER A 205 3.30 17.05 -5.17
C SER A 205 3.77 18.50 -5.26
N GLN A 206 4.36 18.89 -6.40
CA GLN A 206 4.75 20.28 -6.65
C GLN A 206 3.55 21.23 -6.74
N LEU A 207 2.51 20.85 -7.50
CA LEU A 207 1.30 21.67 -7.69
C LEU A 207 0.52 21.84 -6.39
N ASN A 208 0.50 20.84 -5.53
CA ASN A 208 -0.24 20.83 -4.28
C ASN A 208 0.57 21.34 -3.07
N ARG A 209 1.83 21.70 -3.28
CA ARG A 209 2.77 22.13 -2.25
C ARG A 209 2.21 23.21 -1.33
N GLU A 210 1.66 24.30 -1.90
CA GLU A 210 1.11 25.40 -1.09
C GLU A 210 -0.15 24.97 -0.33
N TYR A 211 -0.98 24.13 -0.94
CA TYR A 211 -2.16 23.60 -0.30
C TYR A 211 -1.77 22.69 0.88
N ASN A 212 -0.86 21.76 0.67
CA ASN A 212 -0.38 20.84 1.71
C ASN A 212 0.31 21.59 2.86
N ARG A 213 1.13 22.60 2.57
CA ARG A 213 1.74 23.47 3.61
C ARG A 213 0.69 24.23 4.44
N LYS A 214 -0.36 24.75 3.80
CA LYS A 214 -1.42 25.51 4.48
C LYS A 214 -2.35 24.64 5.32
N THR A 215 -2.72 23.47 4.79
CA THR A 215 -3.71 22.61 5.42
C THR A 215 -3.09 21.57 6.35
N ARG A 216 -1.79 21.32 6.25
CA ARG A 216 -1.08 20.19 6.84
C ARG A 216 -1.72 18.85 6.46
N MET A 217 -2.45 18.82 5.37
CA MET A 217 -3.07 17.61 4.83
C MET A 217 -2.12 16.96 3.84
N ILE A 218 -1.98 15.65 3.97
CA ILE A 218 -1.29 14.81 3.00
C ILE A 218 -2.32 14.39 1.97
N GLN A 219 -2.03 14.59 0.69
CA GLN A 219 -2.97 14.24 -0.37
C GLN A 219 -2.91 12.74 -0.71
N SER A 220 -1.73 12.12 -0.61
CA SER A 220 -1.56 10.69 -0.77
C SER A 220 -0.23 10.26 -0.15
N TRP A 221 -0.26 9.23 0.68
CA TRP A 221 0.93 8.59 1.21
C TRP A 221 1.74 7.91 0.10
N GLU A 222 1.09 7.39 -0.94
CA GLU A 222 1.75 6.77 -2.09
C GLU A 222 2.65 7.76 -2.84
N PHE A 223 2.24 9.02 -2.95
CA PHE A 223 3.06 10.07 -3.55
C PHE A 223 4.31 10.35 -2.74
N ALA A 224 4.17 10.44 -1.42
CA ALA A 224 5.28 10.64 -0.52
C ALA A 224 6.25 9.45 -0.53
N MET A 225 5.73 8.21 -0.52
CA MET A 225 6.53 6.99 -0.64
C MET A 225 7.30 6.96 -1.97
N SER A 226 6.62 7.19 -3.10
CA SER A 226 7.24 7.20 -4.43
C SER A 226 8.30 8.29 -4.54
N THR A 227 8.03 9.47 -4.01
CA THR A 227 9.00 10.58 -3.95
C THR A 227 10.21 10.20 -3.11
N SER A 228 10.00 9.63 -1.92
CA SER A 228 11.07 9.13 -1.05
C SER A 228 11.96 8.12 -1.77
N MET A 229 11.37 7.17 -2.49
CA MET A 229 12.12 6.18 -3.26
C MET A 229 13.02 6.82 -4.31
N VAL A 230 12.53 7.84 -5.03
CA VAL A 230 13.33 8.57 -6.02
C VAL A 230 14.45 9.37 -5.34
N LEU A 231 14.15 10.15 -4.31
CA LEU A 231 15.11 11.01 -3.62
C LEU A 231 16.22 10.24 -2.90
N LYS A 232 15.90 9.05 -2.40
CA LYS A 232 16.83 8.16 -1.70
C LYS A 232 17.43 7.08 -2.62
N SER A 233 17.08 7.07 -3.94
CA SER A 233 17.51 6.06 -4.92
C SER A 233 17.19 4.62 -4.50
N ARG A 234 16.04 4.42 -3.89
CA ARG A 234 15.57 3.11 -3.41
C ARG A 234 14.65 2.42 -4.42
N LEU A 235 14.46 1.13 -4.19
CA LEU A 235 13.64 0.25 -5.01
C LEU A 235 12.49 -0.34 -4.20
N ALA A 236 11.45 -0.76 -4.89
CA ALA A 236 10.45 -1.70 -4.42
C ALA A 236 10.77 -3.11 -4.90
N ILE A 237 10.22 -4.10 -4.23
CA ILE A 237 10.18 -5.49 -4.64
C ILE A 237 8.76 -5.80 -5.08
N ASN A 238 8.59 -6.30 -6.31
CA ASN A 238 7.30 -6.79 -6.80
C ASN A 238 7.39 -8.31 -7.04
N PRO A 239 6.33 -9.08 -6.73
CA PRO A 239 6.28 -10.50 -7.04
C PRO A 239 6.20 -10.69 -8.56
N THR A 240 6.63 -11.83 -9.08
CA THR A 240 6.51 -12.15 -10.51
C THR A 240 5.11 -12.59 -10.93
N VAL A 241 4.24 -12.85 -9.97
CA VAL A 241 2.82 -13.14 -10.19
C VAL A 241 1.97 -12.35 -9.22
N ASN A 242 0.75 -11.99 -9.62
CA ASN A 242 -0.14 -11.21 -8.75
C ASN A 242 -0.60 -12.02 -7.54
N LEU A 243 -0.38 -11.49 -6.33
CA LEU A 243 -0.73 -12.10 -5.06
C LEU A 243 -1.93 -11.44 -4.37
N VAL A 244 -2.42 -10.32 -4.92
CA VAL A 244 -3.52 -9.55 -4.30
C VAL A 244 -4.55 -9.17 -5.35
N LYS A 245 -5.80 -9.59 -5.11
CA LYS A 245 -6.96 -9.19 -5.90
C LYS A 245 -7.72 -8.10 -5.17
N ASN A 246 -7.96 -6.97 -5.83
CA ASN A 246 -8.83 -5.94 -5.28
C ASN A 246 -10.30 -6.32 -5.56
N VAL A 247 -11.08 -6.43 -4.48
CA VAL A 247 -12.50 -6.77 -4.51
C VAL A 247 -13.39 -5.58 -4.13
N GLY A 248 -12.85 -4.36 -4.22
CA GLY A 248 -13.48 -3.13 -3.73
C GLY A 248 -14.48 -2.47 -4.67
N VAL A 249 -14.78 -3.05 -5.84
CA VAL A 249 -15.84 -2.54 -6.74
C VAL A 249 -17.19 -3.02 -6.23
N VAL A 250 -17.63 -2.41 -5.14
CA VAL A 250 -18.88 -2.74 -4.43
C VAL A 250 -19.61 -1.48 -4.02
N GLU A 251 -20.86 -1.61 -3.56
CA GLU A 251 -21.61 -0.49 -2.99
C GLU A 251 -20.85 0.13 -1.80
N GLY A 252 -20.81 1.46 -1.75
CA GLY A 252 -20.07 2.21 -0.71
C GLY A 252 -18.59 2.45 -1.00
N ALA A 253 -18.04 1.93 -2.12
CA ALA A 253 -16.66 2.15 -2.52
C ALA A 253 -16.32 3.64 -2.65
N THR A 254 -15.15 4.04 -2.13
CA THR A 254 -14.72 5.44 -2.08
C THR A 254 -14.26 5.95 -3.44
N HIS A 255 -13.51 5.15 -4.19
CA HIS A 255 -12.87 5.57 -5.45
C HIS A 255 -13.41 4.87 -6.70
N SER A 256 -13.85 3.61 -6.61
CA SER A 256 -14.23 2.80 -7.77
C SER A 256 -15.73 2.80 -8.08
N GLY A 257 -16.58 3.25 -7.14
CA GLY A 257 -18.02 3.09 -7.26
C GLY A 257 -18.45 1.61 -7.25
N ASN A 258 -19.70 1.35 -7.59
CA ASN A 258 -20.29 0.01 -7.57
C ASN A 258 -20.37 -0.67 -8.95
N ASP A 259 -19.82 -0.05 -9.99
CA ASP A 259 -19.87 -0.57 -11.36
C ASP A 259 -18.51 -0.42 -12.04
N ILE A 260 -17.84 -1.54 -12.30
CA ILE A 260 -16.54 -1.58 -12.98
C ILE A 260 -16.58 -0.92 -14.36
N ARG A 261 -17.75 -0.87 -15.01
CA ARG A 261 -17.92 -0.23 -16.33
C ARG A 261 -17.75 1.28 -16.30
N LEU A 262 -17.91 1.89 -15.11
CA LEU A 262 -17.70 3.33 -14.91
C LEU A 262 -16.22 3.68 -14.71
N ILE A 263 -15.38 2.69 -14.41
CA ILE A 263 -13.93 2.88 -14.30
C ILE A 263 -13.35 3.04 -15.71
N PRO A 264 -12.51 4.06 -15.97
CA PRO A 264 -11.83 4.21 -17.27
C PRO A 264 -11.10 2.92 -17.66
N HIS A 265 -11.23 2.51 -18.94
CA HIS A 265 -10.74 1.21 -19.43
C HIS A 265 -9.29 0.92 -19.05
N ARG A 266 -8.41 1.94 -19.08
CA ARG A 266 -6.98 1.82 -18.71
C ARG A 266 -6.75 1.39 -17.26
N TYR A 267 -7.69 1.69 -16.34
CA TYR A 267 -7.60 1.32 -14.92
C TYR A 267 -8.44 0.09 -14.58
N ARG A 268 -9.38 -0.31 -15.44
CA ARG A 268 -10.28 -1.44 -15.18
C ARG A 268 -9.53 -2.75 -15.04
N ARG A 269 -8.50 -2.94 -15.85
CA ARG A 269 -7.69 -4.16 -15.87
C ARG A 269 -7.16 -4.56 -14.50
N ILE A 270 -6.76 -3.60 -13.67
CA ILE A 270 -6.20 -3.92 -12.34
C ILE A 270 -7.23 -4.53 -11.39
N PHE A 271 -8.53 -4.21 -11.56
CA PHE A 271 -9.63 -4.81 -10.79
C PHE A 271 -10.07 -6.18 -11.33
N GLU A 272 -9.59 -6.56 -12.51
CA GLU A 272 -9.87 -7.85 -13.17
C GLU A 272 -8.73 -8.87 -12.95
N LEU A 273 -7.68 -8.48 -12.22
CA LEU A 273 -6.54 -9.36 -11.93
C LEU A 273 -6.98 -10.52 -11.05
N GLU A 274 -6.47 -11.71 -11.40
CA GLU A 274 -6.61 -12.91 -10.57
C GLU A 274 -5.37 -13.10 -9.70
N ASN A 275 -5.53 -13.80 -8.56
CA ASN A 275 -4.43 -14.22 -7.72
C ASN A 275 -3.77 -15.46 -8.28
N TYR A 276 -2.47 -15.55 -8.06
CA TYR A 276 -1.65 -16.72 -8.34
C TYR A 276 -0.89 -17.11 -7.07
N GLU A 277 -0.27 -18.30 -7.12
CA GLU A 277 0.58 -18.77 -6.03
C GLU A 277 2.05 -18.76 -6.47
N LEU A 278 2.94 -18.41 -5.54
CA LEU A 278 4.38 -18.59 -5.68
C LEU A 278 4.79 -19.99 -5.25
N GLU A 279 5.85 -20.50 -5.86
CA GLU A 279 6.50 -21.72 -5.40
C GLU A 279 7.50 -21.39 -4.27
N PHE A 280 7.58 -22.29 -3.28
CA PHE A 280 8.53 -22.18 -2.18
C PHE A 280 9.51 -23.37 -2.19
N PRO A 281 10.79 -23.15 -1.78
CA PRO A 281 11.36 -21.91 -1.30
C PRO A 281 11.40 -20.82 -2.39
N LEU A 282 11.35 -19.53 -2.00
CA LEU A 282 11.45 -18.44 -2.96
C LEU A 282 12.77 -18.51 -3.73
N SER A 283 12.71 -18.29 -5.05
CA SER A 283 13.89 -18.02 -5.87
C SER A 283 14.23 -16.53 -5.77
N HIS A 284 15.47 -16.23 -5.36
CA HIS A 284 15.94 -14.89 -5.11
C HIS A 284 16.80 -14.39 -6.27
N PRO A 285 16.56 -13.19 -6.83
CA PRO A 285 17.45 -12.58 -7.81
C PRO A 285 18.87 -12.46 -7.26
N LYS A 286 19.84 -12.98 -8.03
CA LYS A 286 21.25 -12.91 -7.65
C LYS A 286 21.77 -11.46 -7.57
N TYR A 287 21.22 -10.59 -8.42
CA TYR A 287 21.64 -9.20 -8.53
C TYR A 287 20.47 -8.27 -8.34
N MET A 288 20.69 -7.17 -7.62
CA MET A 288 19.69 -6.13 -7.44
C MET A 288 19.77 -5.12 -8.58
N ILE A 289 19.08 -5.43 -9.67
CA ILE A 289 19.01 -4.57 -10.85
C ILE A 289 17.53 -4.20 -11.07
N ARG A 290 17.28 -2.91 -11.29
CA ARG A 290 15.97 -2.40 -11.63
C ARG A 290 15.49 -2.96 -12.97
N ASP A 291 14.29 -3.56 -13.00
CA ASP A 291 13.67 -4.07 -14.23
C ASP A 291 13.03 -2.93 -15.04
N VAL A 292 13.88 -2.19 -15.74
CA VAL A 292 13.47 -1.05 -16.58
C VAL A 292 12.59 -1.51 -17.75
N GLN A 293 12.81 -2.70 -18.27
CA GLN A 293 12.00 -3.23 -19.38
C GLN A 293 10.56 -3.44 -18.95
N TYR A 294 10.33 -4.03 -17.80
CA TYR A 294 9.01 -4.21 -17.24
C TYR A 294 8.34 -2.87 -16.89
N GLU A 295 9.08 -1.96 -16.27
CA GLU A 295 8.57 -0.62 -15.95
C GLU A 295 8.08 0.14 -17.17
N GLN A 296 8.76 0.05 -18.31
CA GLN A 296 8.34 0.69 -19.56
C GLN A 296 7.02 0.14 -20.12
N MET A 297 6.60 -1.05 -19.72
CA MET A 297 5.27 -1.58 -20.08
C MET A 297 4.14 -0.81 -19.38
N HIS A 298 4.39 -0.21 -18.24
CA HIS A 298 3.42 0.62 -17.51
C HIS A 298 3.04 1.91 -18.26
N ASP A 299 3.89 2.37 -19.18
CA ASP A 299 3.69 3.60 -19.95
C ASP A 299 2.91 3.38 -21.26
N ARG A 300 2.66 2.12 -21.63
CA ARG A 300 1.92 1.72 -22.83
C ARG A 300 0.44 1.44 -22.51
#